data_adb8a19644a3904fb9375074fef525d4
#
_entry.id   adb8a19644a3904fb9375074fef525d4
#
_cell.length_a   1.000
_cell.length_b   1.000
_cell.length_c   1.000
_cell.angle_alpha   90.00
_cell.angle_beta   90.00
_cell.angle_gamma   90.00
#
_symmetry.space_group_name_H-M   'P 1'
#
loop_
_entity.id
_entity.type
_entity.pdbx_description
1 polymer ?
#
loop_
_entity_poly.entity_id
_entity_poly.type
_entity_poly.pdbx_seq_one_letter_code
_entity_poly.pdbx_strand_id
1 'polypeptide(L)'
;MKETRLLKLRALACLMGLGVSGCAFLDKQILNDHLTKAKNNPKYDCQKEMWSFPKKYDGINQCLKAQEELIEPIITKKIDQYQCDDFTNEGLKDKCFKRNDAYLNTLLTPIIQRQERRFSCSDFHNPELKEQCMDKTNAYEKQKDRQERLINLAQLEAFEKEYAQYKPYIIPYFTKECVKNSPHLANKERLCQKEVHEKFHDPYSSSKELSVQSAISFCIKKVDPKLEKAALMNGVNISPYKKSTHCQRTHLENKSLKEIALDMNPKLEKQSPFIDANKLAIQSAELLRKNKDILIAFAADICMERNKHKKEEFISLKESCTQSQAKIYNNKERFDKFIQDYQKDLKTCLLDTSNTKEEVEQNVSQCQKEQLRDNNKGLGFTLEELVKKYAK
;
A
#
# COMPACT_ATOMS: atom_id res chain seq x y z
N MET A 1 -34.78 40.00 -7.22
CA MET A 1 -35.62 40.56 -8.28
C MET A 1 -36.62 39.55 -8.90
N LYS A 2 -36.38 38.28 -8.99
CA LYS A 2 -37.35 37.27 -9.51
C LYS A 2 -38.51 37.00 -8.53
N GLU A 3 -38.25 36.98 -7.24
CA GLU A 3 -39.25 36.68 -6.19
C GLU A 3 -40.34 37.77 -6.06
N THR A 4 -39.95 39.04 -6.16
CA THR A 4 -40.91 40.13 -6.15
C THR A 4 -41.86 40.11 -7.38
N ARG A 5 -41.42 39.56 -8.52
CA ARG A 5 -42.27 39.35 -9.68
C ARG A 5 -43.24 38.18 -9.52
N LEU A 6 -42.80 37.07 -8.89
CA LEU A 6 -43.64 35.89 -8.58
C LEU A 6 -44.74 36.23 -7.55
N LEU A 7 -44.40 36.97 -6.50
CA LEU A 7 -45.39 37.47 -5.51
C LEU A 7 -46.40 38.42 -6.12
N LYS A 8 -45.99 39.32 -7.05
CA LYS A 8 -46.89 40.19 -7.79
C LYS A 8 -47.78 39.42 -8.75
N LEU A 9 -47.26 38.40 -9.44
CA LEU A 9 -48.04 37.51 -10.30
C LEU A 9 -49.06 36.68 -9.50
N ARG A 10 -48.71 36.26 -8.30
CA ARG A 10 -49.61 35.56 -7.38
C ARG A 10 -50.78 36.45 -6.95
N ALA A 11 -50.50 37.67 -6.50
CA ALA A 11 -51.52 38.64 -6.15
C ALA A 11 -52.46 38.94 -7.34
N LEU A 12 -51.91 39.08 -8.56
CA LEU A 12 -52.68 39.34 -9.78
C LEU A 12 -53.54 38.12 -10.18
N ALA A 13 -53.03 36.88 -10.10
CA ALA A 13 -53.75 35.67 -10.45
C ALA A 13 -54.91 35.38 -9.47
N CYS A 14 -54.72 35.66 -8.16
CA CYS A 14 -55.74 35.53 -7.17
C CYS A 14 -56.83 36.63 -7.31
N LEU A 15 -56.44 37.84 -7.76
CA LEU A 15 -57.36 38.94 -7.99
C LEU A 15 -58.19 38.78 -9.28
N MET A 16 -57.68 38.05 -10.31
CA MET A 16 -58.39 37.83 -11.56
C MET A 16 -59.34 36.65 -11.55
N GLY A 17 -59.72 36.09 -10.36
CA GLY A 17 -60.75 35.06 -10.25
C GLY A 17 -60.45 33.72 -10.89
N LEU A 18 -59.17 33.45 -11.23
CA LEU A 18 -58.70 32.12 -11.55
C LEU A 18 -58.80 31.30 -10.26
N GLY A 19 -59.81 30.46 -10.14
CA GLY A 19 -60.30 29.84 -8.94
C GLY A 19 -59.22 29.21 -8.03
N VAL A 20 -59.61 28.76 -6.85
CA VAL A 20 -58.80 28.16 -5.78
C VAL A 20 -57.70 27.21 -6.27
N SER A 21 -57.87 26.56 -7.42
CA SER A 21 -56.91 25.68 -8.11
C SER A 21 -55.69 26.41 -8.65
N GLY A 22 -55.79 27.65 -9.11
CA GLY A 22 -54.63 28.41 -9.67
C GLY A 22 -53.67 28.89 -8.58
N CYS A 23 -54.21 29.31 -7.44
CA CYS A 23 -53.37 29.75 -6.31
C CYS A 23 -52.65 28.54 -5.67
N ALA A 24 -53.31 27.38 -5.54
CA ALA A 24 -52.68 26.16 -5.03
C ALA A 24 -51.58 25.62 -5.96
N PHE A 25 -51.73 25.78 -7.27
CA PHE A 25 -50.68 25.36 -8.21
C PHE A 25 -49.42 26.24 -8.11
N LEU A 26 -49.59 27.57 -8.03
CA LEU A 26 -48.48 28.52 -7.84
C LEU A 26 -47.78 28.32 -6.50
N ASP A 27 -48.54 28.08 -5.43
CA ASP A 27 -47.96 27.78 -4.12
C ASP A 27 -47.10 26.51 -4.16
N LYS A 28 -47.54 25.44 -4.82
CA LYS A 28 -46.79 24.21 -5.02
C LYS A 28 -45.54 24.43 -5.85
N GLN A 29 -45.58 25.26 -6.88
CA GLN A 29 -44.42 25.55 -7.71
C GLN A 29 -43.36 26.36 -6.96
N ILE A 30 -43.81 27.38 -6.20
CA ILE A 30 -42.92 28.19 -5.31
C ILE A 30 -42.26 27.28 -4.25
N LEU A 31 -43.03 26.41 -3.62
CA LEU A 31 -42.48 25.45 -2.64
C LEU A 31 -41.41 24.55 -3.26
N ASN A 32 -41.69 23.99 -4.44
CA ASN A 32 -40.73 23.12 -5.13
C ASN A 32 -39.44 23.86 -5.49
N ASP A 33 -39.48 25.13 -5.86
CA ASP A 33 -38.27 25.94 -6.12
C ASP A 33 -37.43 26.12 -4.84
N HIS A 34 -38.08 26.44 -3.71
CA HIS A 34 -37.41 26.52 -2.43
C HIS A 34 -36.81 25.19 -1.98
N LEU A 35 -37.53 24.07 -2.13
CA LEU A 35 -37.04 22.73 -1.81
C LEU A 35 -35.81 22.36 -2.67
N THR A 36 -35.84 22.70 -3.95
CA THR A 36 -34.73 22.46 -4.88
C THR A 36 -33.50 23.25 -4.45
N LYS A 37 -33.65 24.52 -4.06
CA LYS A 37 -32.54 25.32 -3.53
C LYS A 37 -31.99 24.74 -2.23
N ALA A 38 -32.88 24.32 -1.32
CA ALA A 38 -32.50 23.72 -0.05
C ALA A 38 -31.72 22.39 -0.21
N LYS A 39 -32.14 21.54 -1.15
CA LYS A 39 -31.46 20.25 -1.47
C LYS A 39 -30.04 20.40 -2.00
N ASN A 40 -29.69 21.59 -2.50
CA ASN A 40 -28.39 21.83 -3.14
C ASN A 40 -27.52 22.82 -2.37
N ASN A 41 -28.03 23.44 -1.30
CA ASN A 41 -27.32 24.46 -0.57
C ASN A 41 -27.64 24.44 0.94
N PRO A 42 -26.69 24.01 1.80
CA PRO A 42 -26.87 24.04 3.26
C PRO A 42 -26.95 25.47 3.81
N LYS A 43 -26.40 26.48 3.11
CA LYS A 43 -26.47 27.90 3.50
C LYS A 43 -27.83 28.54 3.18
N TYR A 44 -28.75 27.79 2.59
CA TYR A 44 -30.08 28.29 2.28
C TYR A 44 -30.89 28.49 3.56
N ASP A 45 -31.34 29.71 3.83
CA ASP A 45 -32.09 30.03 5.06
C ASP A 45 -33.59 29.74 4.88
N CYS A 46 -33.96 28.50 5.21
CA CYS A 46 -35.36 28.04 5.14
C CYS A 46 -36.31 28.90 5.96
N GLN A 47 -35.90 29.45 7.12
CA GLN A 47 -36.78 30.26 7.97
C GLN A 47 -37.05 31.61 7.32
N LYS A 48 -36.02 32.28 6.85
CA LYS A 48 -36.13 33.58 6.20
C LYS A 48 -36.91 33.51 4.87
N GLU A 49 -36.54 32.57 4.03
CA GLU A 49 -37.07 32.48 2.65
C GLU A 49 -38.52 31.96 2.62
N MET A 50 -38.94 31.17 3.61
CA MET A 50 -40.29 30.65 3.72
C MET A 50 -41.20 31.50 4.62
N TRP A 51 -40.72 32.66 5.12
CA TRP A 51 -41.45 33.47 6.08
C TRP A 51 -42.79 33.98 5.54
N SER A 52 -42.86 34.32 4.27
CA SER A 52 -44.05 34.82 3.56
C SER A 52 -44.92 33.73 2.96
N PHE A 53 -44.56 32.47 3.11
CA PHE A 53 -45.31 31.33 2.57
C PHE A 53 -46.64 31.12 3.33
N PRO A 54 -47.80 30.85 2.66
CA PRO A 54 -49.10 30.74 3.32
C PRO A 54 -49.18 29.72 4.44
N LYS A 55 -48.50 28.59 4.28
CA LYS A 55 -48.32 27.54 5.33
C LYS A 55 -46.87 27.54 5.77
N LYS A 56 -46.38 28.65 6.29
CA LYS A 56 -44.96 28.87 6.59
C LYS A 56 -44.32 27.76 7.41
N TYR A 57 -44.99 27.24 8.44
CA TYR A 57 -44.45 26.19 9.29
C TYR A 57 -44.28 24.86 8.56
N ASP A 58 -45.27 24.47 7.73
CA ASP A 58 -45.19 23.25 6.91
C ASP A 58 -44.11 23.41 5.83
N GLY A 59 -44.02 24.61 5.19
CA GLY A 59 -42.99 24.92 4.20
C GLY A 59 -41.58 24.91 4.80
N ILE A 60 -41.37 25.54 5.98
CA ILE A 60 -40.08 25.52 6.71
C ILE A 60 -39.67 24.09 7.02
N ASN A 61 -40.58 23.28 7.58
CA ASN A 61 -40.29 21.88 7.93
C ASN A 61 -39.91 21.02 6.73
N GLN A 62 -40.59 21.17 5.60
CA GLN A 62 -40.24 20.49 4.34
C GLN A 62 -38.89 20.98 3.80
N CYS A 63 -38.59 22.27 3.88
CA CYS A 63 -37.32 22.87 3.47
C CYS A 63 -36.16 22.33 4.32
N LEU A 64 -36.31 22.32 5.64
CA LEU A 64 -35.28 21.75 6.55
C LEU A 64 -35.07 20.26 6.33
N LYS A 65 -36.16 19.50 6.07
CA LYS A 65 -36.06 18.08 5.73
C LYS A 65 -35.29 17.87 4.41
N ALA A 66 -35.53 18.74 3.43
CA ALA A 66 -34.80 18.71 2.16
C ALA A 66 -33.29 19.02 2.34
N GLN A 67 -32.96 19.97 3.24
CA GLN A 67 -31.55 20.23 3.60
C GLN A 67 -30.89 19.09 4.38
N GLU A 68 -31.65 18.38 5.19
CA GLU A 68 -31.15 17.24 5.95
C GLU A 68 -30.58 16.13 5.05
N GLU A 69 -31.11 15.99 3.82
CA GLU A 69 -30.60 15.04 2.83
C GLU A 69 -29.14 15.33 2.42
N LEU A 70 -28.62 16.55 2.66
CA LEU A 70 -27.22 16.93 2.39
C LEU A 70 -26.24 16.42 3.44
N ILE A 71 -26.70 16.06 4.64
CA ILE A 71 -25.83 15.67 5.73
C ILE A 71 -24.95 14.48 5.35
N GLU A 72 -25.54 13.41 4.85
CA GLU A 72 -24.83 12.18 4.48
C GLU A 72 -23.78 12.40 3.38
N PRO A 73 -24.08 13.07 2.25
CA PRO A 73 -23.06 13.41 1.27
C PRO A 73 -21.92 14.28 1.81
N ILE A 74 -22.20 15.21 2.74
CA ILE A 74 -21.19 16.09 3.33
C ILE A 74 -20.27 15.28 4.25
N ILE A 75 -20.80 14.49 5.19
CA ILE A 75 -19.97 13.73 6.14
C ILE A 75 -19.14 12.63 5.47
N THR A 76 -19.65 12.05 4.36
CA THR A 76 -18.90 11.05 3.57
C THR A 76 -17.92 11.65 2.57
N LYS A 77 -17.81 13.00 2.53
CA LYS A 77 -17.01 13.75 1.56
C LYS A 77 -17.32 13.38 0.10
N LYS A 78 -18.60 13.10 -0.20
CA LYS A 78 -19.11 13.02 -1.58
C LYS A 78 -19.36 14.41 -2.16
N ILE A 79 -19.58 15.38 -1.28
CA ILE A 79 -19.70 16.81 -1.59
C ILE A 79 -18.62 17.53 -0.79
N ASP A 80 -17.51 17.91 -1.44
CA ASP A 80 -16.34 18.51 -0.77
C ASP A 80 -16.49 20.03 -0.57
N GLN A 81 -17.43 20.68 -1.28
CA GLN A 81 -17.61 22.13 -1.23
C GLN A 81 -18.35 22.64 0.02
N TYR A 82 -18.91 21.74 0.83
CA TYR A 82 -19.66 22.08 2.04
C TYR A 82 -19.18 21.31 3.26
N GLN A 83 -19.37 21.94 4.43
CA GLN A 83 -19.06 21.38 5.75
C GLN A 83 -20.29 21.49 6.66
N CYS A 84 -20.28 20.83 7.83
CA CYS A 84 -21.36 20.93 8.81
C CYS A 84 -21.60 22.38 9.29
N ASP A 85 -20.55 23.20 9.33
CA ASP A 85 -20.65 24.63 9.69
C ASP A 85 -21.44 25.47 8.68
N ASP A 86 -21.62 24.99 7.47
CA ASP A 86 -22.34 25.71 6.42
C ASP A 86 -23.86 25.67 6.57
N PHE A 87 -24.40 24.82 7.47
CA PHE A 87 -25.82 24.85 7.75
C PHE A 87 -26.23 26.09 8.53
N THR A 88 -27.19 26.84 7.97
CA THR A 88 -27.75 28.04 8.61
C THR A 88 -28.62 27.69 9.81
N ASN A 89 -29.28 26.52 9.79
CA ASN A 89 -30.10 26.02 10.88
C ASN A 89 -29.27 25.29 11.91
N GLU A 90 -29.20 25.79 13.16
CA GLU A 90 -28.41 25.22 14.24
C GLU A 90 -28.79 23.76 14.57
N GLY A 91 -30.05 23.39 14.44
CA GLY A 91 -30.49 21.99 14.65
C GLY A 91 -29.95 21.04 13.60
N LEU A 92 -29.87 21.45 12.32
CA LEU A 92 -29.25 20.67 11.25
C LEU A 92 -27.72 20.63 11.38
N LYS A 93 -27.14 21.76 11.80
CA LYS A 93 -25.70 21.86 12.08
C LYS A 93 -25.28 20.88 13.18
N ASP A 94 -25.94 20.90 14.33
CA ASP A 94 -25.70 19.97 15.43
C ASP A 94 -25.92 18.49 15.01
N LYS A 95 -26.99 18.24 14.25
CA LYS A 95 -27.27 16.89 13.72
C LYS A 95 -26.18 16.41 12.75
N CYS A 96 -25.66 17.31 11.91
CA CYS A 96 -24.55 17.02 11.00
C CYS A 96 -23.29 16.65 11.80
N PHE A 97 -22.89 17.42 12.79
CA PHE A 97 -21.74 17.12 13.62
C PHE A 97 -21.86 15.80 14.38
N LYS A 98 -23.01 15.53 14.99
CA LYS A 98 -23.26 14.26 15.68
C LYS A 98 -23.16 13.06 14.75
N ARG A 99 -23.71 13.16 13.53
CA ARG A 99 -23.60 12.11 12.52
C ARG A 99 -22.20 11.97 11.95
N ASN A 100 -21.47 13.08 11.77
CA ASN A 100 -20.08 13.07 11.38
C ASN A 100 -19.21 12.32 12.40
N ASP A 101 -19.32 12.67 13.68
CA ASP A 101 -18.57 12.00 14.74
C ASP A 101 -18.90 10.49 14.83
N ALA A 102 -20.18 10.12 14.68
CA ALA A 102 -20.57 8.72 14.62
C ALA A 102 -19.96 7.99 13.41
N TYR A 103 -19.98 8.62 12.25
CA TYR A 103 -19.38 8.06 11.03
C TYR A 103 -17.86 7.89 11.18
N LEU A 104 -17.14 8.93 11.65
CA LEU A 104 -15.71 8.86 11.89
C LEU A 104 -15.35 7.78 12.92
N ASN A 105 -16.20 7.57 13.91
CA ASN A 105 -15.98 6.51 14.89
C ASN A 105 -16.03 5.11 14.26
N THR A 106 -16.79 4.91 13.19
CA THR A 106 -16.77 3.65 12.41
C THR A 106 -15.43 3.49 11.65
N LEU A 107 -14.77 4.59 11.33
CA LEU A 107 -13.50 4.63 10.62
C LEU A 107 -12.28 4.79 11.57
N LEU A 108 -12.49 4.74 12.88
CA LEU A 108 -11.45 5.05 13.87
C LEU A 108 -10.19 4.20 13.67
N THR A 109 -10.32 2.90 13.49
CA THR A 109 -9.17 2.01 13.27
C THR A 109 -8.39 2.35 11.99
N PRO A 110 -9.03 2.47 10.80
CA PRO A 110 -8.34 2.93 9.59
C PRO A 110 -7.66 4.30 9.73
N ILE A 111 -8.27 5.24 10.46
CA ILE A 111 -7.70 6.57 10.73
C ILE A 111 -6.43 6.44 11.58
N ILE A 112 -6.51 5.72 12.71
CA ILE A 112 -5.38 5.46 13.61
C ILE A 112 -4.22 4.79 12.86
N GLN A 113 -4.52 3.82 12.01
CA GLN A 113 -3.52 3.06 11.25
C GLN A 113 -3.06 3.78 9.97
N ARG A 114 -3.53 5.02 9.71
CA ARG A 114 -3.25 5.82 8.51
C ARG A 114 -3.58 5.10 7.18
N GLN A 115 -4.54 4.19 7.22
CA GLN A 115 -5.08 3.51 6.04
C GLN A 115 -6.14 4.36 5.33
N GLU A 116 -6.86 5.20 6.10
CA GLU A 116 -7.80 6.19 5.57
C GLU A 116 -7.09 7.54 5.43
N ARG A 117 -7.09 8.09 4.20
CA ARG A 117 -6.39 9.35 3.88
C ARG A 117 -7.30 10.56 3.83
N ARG A 118 -8.61 10.35 3.67
CA ARG A 118 -9.60 11.43 3.55
C ARG A 118 -9.98 12.02 4.90
N PHE A 119 -9.76 11.25 5.98
CA PHE A 119 -10.15 11.61 7.33
C PHE A 119 -8.96 11.51 8.29
N SER A 120 -9.01 12.35 9.34
CA SER A 120 -8.01 12.41 10.40
C SER A 120 -8.71 12.65 11.75
N CYS A 121 -7.95 12.53 12.85
CA CYS A 121 -8.50 12.84 14.18
C CYS A 121 -8.96 14.29 14.33
N SER A 122 -8.46 15.21 13.48
CA SER A 122 -8.90 16.61 13.50
C SER A 122 -10.31 16.83 12.97
N ASP A 123 -10.87 15.87 12.22
CA ASP A 123 -12.22 15.96 11.62
C ASP A 123 -13.33 15.66 12.64
N PHE A 124 -13.01 15.13 13.84
CA PHE A 124 -13.96 15.00 14.92
C PHE A 124 -14.35 16.38 15.46
N HIS A 125 -15.65 16.62 15.59
CA HIS A 125 -16.18 17.84 16.23
C HIS A 125 -16.16 17.73 17.75
N ASN A 126 -16.51 16.56 18.30
CA ASN A 126 -16.48 16.30 19.73
C ASN A 126 -15.02 16.28 20.25
N PRO A 127 -14.64 17.19 21.20
CA PRO A 127 -13.27 17.26 21.69
C PRO A 127 -12.77 15.98 22.35
N GLU A 128 -13.63 15.27 23.08
CA GLU A 128 -13.27 14.01 23.76
C GLU A 128 -12.96 12.90 22.77
N LEU A 129 -13.76 12.77 21.70
CA LEU A 129 -13.50 11.77 20.64
C LEU A 129 -12.25 12.12 19.85
N LYS A 130 -12.01 13.42 19.63
CA LYS A 130 -10.78 13.92 18.98
C LYS A 130 -9.55 13.55 19.80
N GLU A 131 -9.56 13.84 21.10
CA GLU A 131 -8.46 13.49 22.02
C GLU A 131 -8.24 11.97 22.07
N GLN A 132 -9.30 11.18 22.25
CA GLN A 132 -9.20 9.72 22.22
C GLN A 132 -8.60 9.18 20.93
N CYS A 133 -8.97 9.74 19.77
CA CYS A 133 -8.41 9.38 18.49
C CYS A 133 -6.91 9.71 18.45
N MET A 134 -6.50 10.90 18.88
CA MET A 134 -5.10 11.33 18.92
C MET A 134 -4.26 10.45 19.85
N ASP A 135 -4.76 10.15 21.04
CA ASP A 135 -4.05 9.28 22.00
C ASP A 135 -3.86 7.86 21.48
N LYS A 136 -4.90 7.29 20.87
CA LYS A 136 -4.80 5.96 20.25
C LYS A 136 -3.84 5.97 19.05
N THR A 137 -3.80 7.05 18.28
CA THR A 137 -2.84 7.21 17.17
C THR A 137 -1.41 7.29 17.69
N ASN A 138 -1.16 8.09 18.72
CA ASN A 138 0.15 8.21 19.37
C ASN A 138 0.61 6.88 19.98
N ALA A 139 -0.30 6.15 20.63
CA ALA A 139 -0.02 4.82 21.18
C ALA A 139 0.34 3.81 20.09
N TYR A 140 -0.41 3.81 18.98
CA TYR A 140 -0.15 2.96 17.83
C TYR A 140 1.23 3.25 17.20
N GLU A 141 1.58 4.53 17.01
CA GLU A 141 2.88 4.94 16.48
C GLU A 141 4.04 4.51 17.41
N LYS A 142 3.90 4.74 18.72
CA LYS A 142 4.90 4.28 19.70
C LYS A 142 5.07 2.75 19.69
N GLN A 143 3.98 2.01 19.55
CA GLN A 143 4.04 0.56 19.44
C GLN A 143 4.72 0.12 18.13
N LYS A 144 4.40 0.77 17.02
CA LYS A 144 5.04 0.53 15.71
C LYS A 144 6.54 0.80 15.77
N ASP A 145 6.95 1.95 16.29
CA ASP A 145 8.37 2.30 16.47
C ASP A 145 9.12 1.28 17.34
N ARG A 146 8.47 0.81 18.40
CA ARG A 146 9.05 -0.23 19.26
C ARG A 146 9.24 -1.55 18.52
N GLN A 147 8.25 -1.97 17.74
CA GLN A 147 8.35 -3.18 16.92
C GLN A 147 9.46 -3.06 15.87
N GLU A 148 9.55 -1.92 15.19
CA GLU A 148 10.60 -1.66 14.20
C GLU A 148 12.01 -1.72 14.83
N ARG A 149 12.18 -1.16 16.04
CA ARG A 149 13.46 -1.24 16.77
C ARG A 149 13.83 -2.69 17.09
N LEU A 150 12.87 -3.50 17.56
CA LEU A 150 13.11 -4.92 17.87
C LEU A 150 13.48 -5.71 16.60
N ILE A 151 12.80 -5.45 15.49
CA ILE A 151 13.11 -6.06 14.20
C ILE A 151 14.51 -5.66 13.74
N ASN A 152 14.89 -4.40 13.86
CA ASN A 152 16.21 -3.91 13.47
C ASN A 152 17.33 -4.54 14.34
N LEU A 153 17.09 -4.72 15.63
CA LEU A 153 18.05 -5.41 16.52
C LEU A 153 18.23 -6.87 16.13
N ALA A 154 17.14 -7.60 15.89
CA ALA A 154 17.21 -9.01 15.47
C ALA A 154 17.94 -9.16 14.12
N GLN A 155 17.74 -8.24 13.19
CA GLN A 155 18.46 -8.22 11.90
C GLN A 155 19.95 -7.95 12.07
N LEU A 156 20.31 -7.06 12.99
CA LEU A 156 21.70 -6.75 13.28
C LEU A 156 22.41 -7.98 13.87
N GLU A 157 21.79 -8.65 14.85
CA GLU A 157 22.33 -9.88 15.43
C GLU A 157 22.49 -11.01 14.38
N ALA A 158 21.49 -11.17 13.50
CA ALA A 158 21.55 -12.13 12.39
C ALA A 158 22.69 -11.79 11.42
N PHE A 159 22.84 -10.51 11.06
CA PHE A 159 23.93 -10.03 10.20
C PHE A 159 25.30 -10.27 10.86
N GLU A 160 25.47 -9.96 12.14
CA GLU A 160 26.75 -10.16 12.84
C GLU A 160 27.17 -11.64 12.86
N LYS A 161 26.22 -12.55 13.08
CA LYS A 161 26.45 -14.01 13.01
C LYS A 161 26.84 -14.43 11.59
N GLU A 162 26.09 -13.96 10.58
CA GLU A 162 26.36 -14.23 9.18
C GLU A 162 27.72 -13.67 8.74
N TYR A 163 28.03 -12.44 9.15
CA TYR A 163 29.32 -11.81 8.87
C TYR A 163 30.49 -12.61 9.48
N ALA A 164 30.38 -13.02 10.73
CA ALA A 164 31.39 -13.84 11.39
C ALA A 164 31.62 -15.17 10.66
N GLN A 165 30.54 -15.81 10.17
CA GLN A 165 30.60 -17.07 9.44
C GLN A 165 31.31 -16.93 8.09
N TYR A 166 31.02 -15.88 7.33
CA TYR A 166 31.49 -15.71 5.96
C TYR A 166 32.70 -14.76 5.82
N LYS A 167 33.11 -14.08 6.90
CA LYS A 167 34.30 -13.23 6.95
C LYS A 167 35.56 -13.85 6.31
N PRO A 168 35.86 -15.16 6.48
CA PRO A 168 37.01 -15.78 5.86
C PRO A 168 37.03 -15.73 4.33
N TYR A 169 35.88 -15.55 3.68
CA TYR A 169 35.75 -15.50 2.23
C TYR A 169 35.77 -14.07 1.68
N ILE A 170 35.44 -13.06 2.50
CA ILE A 170 35.26 -11.68 2.06
C ILE A 170 36.59 -11.08 1.60
N ILE A 171 37.62 -11.12 2.44
CA ILE A 171 38.92 -10.53 2.15
C ILE A 171 39.58 -11.18 0.94
N PRO A 172 39.68 -12.52 0.84
CA PRO A 172 40.19 -13.17 -0.36
C PRO A 172 39.43 -12.82 -1.65
N TYR A 173 38.09 -12.71 -1.55
CA TYR A 173 37.26 -12.34 -2.70
C TYR A 173 37.63 -10.95 -3.23
N PHE A 174 37.61 -9.92 -2.35
CA PHE A 174 37.89 -8.55 -2.76
C PHE A 174 39.36 -8.34 -3.15
N THR A 175 40.28 -9.06 -2.52
CA THR A 175 41.68 -9.07 -2.94
C THR A 175 41.82 -9.60 -4.36
N LYS A 176 41.14 -10.69 -4.71
CA LYS A 176 41.15 -11.27 -6.07
C LYS A 176 40.54 -10.30 -7.10
N GLU A 177 39.40 -9.67 -6.76
CA GLU A 177 38.80 -8.66 -7.67
C GLU A 177 39.67 -7.40 -7.82
N CYS A 178 40.31 -6.91 -6.75
CA CYS A 178 41.26 -5.81 -6.81
C CYS A 178 42.45 -6.13 -7.74
N VAL A 179 43.05 -7.29 -7.58
CA VAL A 179 44.16 -7.78 -8.41
C VAL A 179 43.77 -7.86 -9.88
N LYS A 180 42.56 -8.36 -10.15
CA LYS A 180 42.01 -8.45 -11.51
C LYS A 180 41.83 -7.07 -12.16
N ASN A 181 41.35 -6.10 -11.35
CA ASN A 181 41.07 -4.74 -11.80
C ASN A 181 42.34 -3.84 -11.86
N SER A 182 43.49 -4.31 -11.36
CA SER A 182 44.75 -3.58 -11.29
C SER A 182 45.88 -4.29 -12.04
N PRO A 183 45.71 -4.64 -13.34
CA PRO A 183 46.67 -5.47 -14.07
C PRO A 183 48.05 -4.81 -14.24
N HIS A 184 48.14 -3.47 -14.16
CA HIS A 184 49.36 -2.69 -14.44
C HIS A 184 50.23 -2.39 -13.22
N LEU A 185 49.77 -2.78 -11.99
CA LEU A 185 50.52 -2.49 -10.76
C LEU A 185 51.60 -3.54 -10.50
N ALA A 186 52.84 -3.12 -10.31
CA ALA A 186 53.86 -3.97 -9.72
C ALA A 186 53.50 -4.28 -8.26
N ASN A 187 53.66 -5.53 -7.81
CA ASN A 187 53.27 -5.99 -6.47
C ASN A 187 51.78 -5.85 -6.14
N LYS A 188 50.93 -5.95 -7.18
CA LYS A 188 49.46 -5.79 -7.06
C LYS A 188 48.83 -6.63 -5.97
N GLU A 189 49.22 -7.86 -5.75
CA GLU A 189 48.69 -8.73 -4.71
C GLU A 189 48.88 -8.15 -3.30
N ARG A 190 50.10 -7.66 -3.01
CA ARG A 190 50.41 -7.08 -1.70
C ARG A 190 49.67 -5.75 -1.47
N LEU A 191 49.56 -4.92 -2.50
CA LEU A 191 48.86 -3.65 -2.43
C LEU A 191 47.35 -3.88 -2.27
N CYS A 192 46.75 -4.75 -3.05
CA CYS A 192 45.36 -5.10 -2.97
C CYS A 192 45.03 -5.77 -1.62
N GLN A 193 45.90 -6.66 -1.13
CA GLN A 193 45.70 -7.27 0.16
C GLN A 193 45.69 -6.24 1.30
N LYS A 194 46.60 -5.27 1.26
CA LYS A 194 46.66 -4.18 2.23
C LYS A 194 45.43 -3.31 2.17
N GLU A 195 45.01 -2.85 1.00
CA GLU A 195 43.86 -2.00 0.76
C GLU A 195 42.55 -2.68 1.25
N VAL A 196 42.36 -3.94 0.84
CA VAL A 196 41.18 -4.71 1.26
C VAL A 196 41.19 -4.96 2.77
N HIS A 197 42.35 -5.22 3.35
CA HIS A 197 42.46 -5.41 4.79
C HIS A 197 42.10 -4.14 5.55
N GLU A 198 42.56 -2.97 5.12
CA GLU A 198 42.21 -1.68 5.70
C GLU A 198 40.70 -1.41 5.57
N LYS A 199 40.09 -1.71 4.43
CA LYS A 199 38.66 -1.54 4.17
C LYS A 199 37.78 -2.41 5.09
N PHE A 200 38.19 -3.61 5.44
CA PHE A 200 37.37 -4.59 6.14
C PHE A 200 37.77 -4.83 7.61
N HIS A 201 38.97 -4.48 8.04
CA HIS A 201 39.49 -4.90 9.35
C HIS A 201 39.62 -3.83 10.42
N ASP A 202 39.51 -2.55 10.09
CA ASP A 202 39.76 -1.52 11.09
C ASP A 202 38.50 -0.81 11.58
N PRO A 203 37.89 -1.26 12.69
CA PRO A 203 36.81 -0.52 13.35
C PRO A 203 37.31 0.77 14.04
N TYR A 204 38.64 0.96 14.17
CA TYR A 204 39.27 2.10 14.86
C TYR A 204 40.24 2.88 13.97
N SER A 205 40.25 2.62 12.67
CA SER A 205 41.05 3.38 11.74
C SER A 205 40.75 4.87 11.90
N SER A 206 41.77 5.67 12.09
CA SER A 206 41.71 7.13 12.10
C SER A 206 41.30 7.73 10.73
N SER A 207 41.15 6.90 9.71
CA SER A 207 40.53 7.27 8.44
C SER A 207 39.02 7.42 8.65
N LYS A 208 38.45 8.53 8.18
CA LYS A 208 37.01 8.89 8.31
C LYS A 208 36.05 7.92 7.61
N GLU A 209 36.52 6.82 7.05
CA GLU A 209 35.71 5.81 6.38
C GLU A 209 35.31 4.72 7.40
N LEU A 210 34.00 4.61 7.61
CA LEU A 210 33.40 3.52 8.37
C LEU A 210 33.82 2.19 7.74
N SER A 211 34.27 1.21 8.54
CA SER A 211 34.52 -0.14 8.03
C SER A 211 33.26 -0.67 7.33
N VAL A 212 33.42 -1.52 6.32
CA VAL A 212 32.27 -2.06 5.56
C VAL A 212 31.27 -2.76 6.49
N GLN A 213 31.75 -3.47 7.51
CA GLN A 213 30.86 -4.06 8.54
C GLN A 213 30.03 -2.99 9.26
N SER A 214 30.69 -1.91 9.70
CA SER A 214 30.02 -0.78 10.37
C SER A 214 29.05 -0.06 9.43
N ALA A 215 29.40 0.10 8.16
CA ALA A 215 28.53 0.69 7.16
C ALA A 215 27.26 -0.15 6.92
N ILE A 216 27.39 -1.47 6.80
CA ILE A 216 26.25 -2.38 6.69
C ILE A 216 25.41 -2.34 7.96
N SER A 217 26.04 -2.40 9.15
CA SER A 217 25.34 -2.31 10.45
C SER A 217 24.57 -0.98 10.59
N PHE A 218 25.17 0.11 10.17
CA PHE A 218 24.51 1.43 10.16
C PHE A 218 23.33 1.48 9.18
N CYS A 219 23.50 0.92 7.98
CA CYS A 219 22.41 0.79 7.00
C CYS A 219 21.23 -0.03 7.57
N ILE A 220 21.51 -1.15 8.25
CA ILE A 220 20.48 -1.98 8.90
C ILE A 220 19.73 -1.20 10.00
N LYS A 221 20.45 -0.40 10.79
CA LYS A 221 19.86 0.42 11.86
C LYS A 221 19.04 1.59 11.32
N LYS A 222 19.41 2.13 10.17
CA LYS A 222 18.75 3.27 9.57
C LYS A 222 17.52 2.78 8.80
N VAL A 223 16.34 3.25 9.20
CA VAL A 223 15.15 3.10 8.36
C VAL A 223 15.40 3.91 7.09
N ASP A 224 15.47 3.26 5.92
CA ASP A 224 15.54 3.99 4.67
C ASP A 224 14.12 4.42 4.26
N PRO A 225 13.79 5.73 4.39
CA PRO A 225 12.46 6.24 4.03
C PRO A 225 12.11 6.00 2.57
N LYS A 226 13.12 5.85 1.68
CA LYS A 226 12.90 5.57 0.26
C LYS A 226 12.50 4.13 0.01
N LEU A 227 13.10 3.18 0.72
CA LEU A 227 12.72 1.77 0.67
C LEU A 227 11.34 1.54 1.27
N GLU A 228 11.07 2.18 2.42
CA GLU A 228 9.75 2.13 3.06
C GLU A 228 8.66 2.73 2.17
N LYS A 229 8.94 3.88 1.53
CA LYS A 229 8.02 4.52 0.60
C LYS A 229 7.81 3.70 -0.68
N ALA A 230 8.87 3.13 -1.25
CA ALA A 230 8.76 2.25 -2.41
C ALA A 230 8.00 0.96 -2.08
N ALA A 231 8.20 0.41 -0.89
CA ALA A 231 7.47 -0.76 -0.39
C ALA A 231 5.99 -0.45 -0.16
N LEU A 232 5.67 0.66 0.50
CA LEU A 232 4.30 1.12 0.73
C LEU A 232 3.57 1.42 -0.59
N MET A 233 4.23 2.06 -1.55
CA MET A 233 3.64 2.36 -2.87
C MET A 233 3.38 1.10 -3.68
N ASN A 234 4.17 0.05 -3.50
CA ASN A 234 4.02 -1.23 -4.18
C ASN A 234 3.25 -2.27 -3.36
N GLY A 235 2.72 -1.90 -2.18
CA GLY A 235 2.06 -2.83 -1.26
C GLY A 235 2.99 -3.94 -0.74
N VAL A 236 4.30 -3.71 -0.72
CA VAL A 236 5.30 -4.68 -0.27
C VAL A 236 5.57 -4.43 1.21
N ASN A 237 5.19 -5.36 2.08
CA ASN A 237 5.84 -5.48 3.36
C ASN A 237 7.28 -5.95 3.07
N ILE A 238 8.27 -5.06 3.25
CA ILE A 238 9.67 -5.49 3.15
C ILE A 238 9.87 -6.44 4.32
N SER A 239 10.07 -7.73 4.02
CA SER A 239 10.50 -8.69 5.02
C SER A 239 11.74 -8.12 5.71
N PRO A 240 11.82 -8.18 7.04
CA PRO A 240 13.00 -7.78 7.80
C PRO A 240 14.33 -8.27 7.19
N TYR A 241 14.32 -9.48 6.65
CA TYR A 241 15.49 -10.11 6.04
C TYR A 241 16.00 -9.42 4.77
N LYS A 242 15.12 -8.83 3.95
CA LYS A 242 15.54 -8.11 2.74
C LYS A 242 16.34 -6.85 3.02
N LYS A 243 16.14 -6.24 4.19
CA LYS A 243 16.89 -5.04 4.57
C LYS A 243 18.37 -5.35 4.80
N SER A 244 18.69 -6.45 5.51
CA SER A 244 20.09 -6.88 5.72
C SER A 244 20.78 -7.18 4.38
N THR A 245 20.15 -7.98 3.52
CA THR A 245 20.71 -8.32 2.20
C THR A 245 20.83 -7.10 1.29
N HIS A 246 19.86 -6.18 1.32
CA HIS A 246 19.96 -4.92 0.57
C HIS A 246 21.15 -4.10 1.05
N CYS A 247 21.34 -3.96 2.36
CA CYS A 247 22.48 -3.27 2.94
C CYS A 247 23.81 -3.96 2.59
N GLN A 248 23.86 -5.29 2.61
CA GLN A 248 25.02 -6.05 2.15
C GLN A 248 25.35 -5.73 0.69
N ARG A 249 24.37 -5.84 -0.23
CA ARG A 249 24.56 -5.57 -1.66
C ARG A 249 24.97 -4.13 -1.93
N THR A 250 24.46 -3.16 -1.18
CA THR A 250 24.85 -1.75 -1.31
C THR A 250 26.33 -1.53 -0.99
N HIS A 251 26.89 -2.28 -0.03
CA HIS A 251 28.26 -2.09 0.44
C HIS A 251 29.26 -3.17 -0.02
N LEU A 252 28.78 -4.23 -0.68
CA LEU A 252 29.56 -5.37 -1.17
C LEU A 252 29.43 -5.56 -2.69
N GLU A 253 29.45 -4.46 -3.45
CA GLU A 253 29.46 -4.50 -4.93
C GLU A 253 28.34 -5.34 -5.54
N ASN A 254 27.11 -5.13 -5.04
CA ASN A 254 25.87 -5.82 -5.43
C ASN A 254 25.82 -7.34 -5.08
N LYS A 255 26.67 -7.80 -4.18
CA LYS A 255 26.64 -9.18 -3.70
C LYS A 255 26.27 -9.28 -2.22
N SER A 256 25.62 -10.38 -1.84
CA SER A 256 25.46 -10.77 -0.44
C SER A 256 26.70 -11.54 0.07
N LEU A 257 26.83 -11.65 1.39
CA LEU A 257 27.90 -12.43 2.02
C LEU A 257 27.88 -13.89 1.57
N LYS A 258 26.71 -14.47 1.39
CA LYS A 258 26.54 -15.85 0.92
C LYS A 258 26.97 -16.03 -0.55
N GLU A 259 26.62 -15.09 -1.41
CA GLU A 259 27.05 -15.09 -2.80
C GLU A 259 28.58 -15.01 -2.91
N ILE A 260 29.21 -14.14 -2.11
CA ILE A 260 30.68 -14.03 -2.05
C ILE A 260 31.29 -15.35 -1.57
N ALA A 261 30.73 -15.95 -0.52
CA ALA A 261 31.23 -17.21 0.01
C ALA A 261 31.13 -18.35 -1.01
N LEU A 262 30.00 -18.43 -1.75
CA LEU A 262 29.84 -19.41 -2.82
C LEU A 262 30.84 -19.24 -3.97
N ASP A 263 31.11 -17.98 -4.39
CA ASP A 263 32.08 -17.71 -5.43
C ASP A 263 33.49 -18.10 -5.04
N MET A 264 33.81 -18.01 -3.75
CA MET A 264 35.11 -18.41 -3.21
C MET A 264 35.23 -19.90 -2.91
N ASN A 265 34.13 -20.53 -2.53
CA ASN A 265 34.08 -21.93 -2.19
C ASN A 265 32.79 -22.60 -2.73
N PRO A 266 32.75 -23.04 -3.98
CA PRO A 266 31.58 -23.71 -4.56
C PRO A 266 31.13 -24.97 -3.82
N LYS A 267 32.01 -25.60 -2.99
CA LYS A 267 31.62 -26.75 -2.19
C LYS A 267 30.54 -26.43 -1.15
N LEU A 268 30.38 -25.17 -0.78
CA LEU A 268 29.30 -24.72 0.11
C LEU A 268 27.91 -25.00 -0.49
N GLU A 269 27.77 -25.08 -1.81
CA GLU A 269 26.50 -25.44 -2.45
C GLU A 269 25.93 -26.78 -1.99
N LYS A 270 26.79 -27.68 -1.50
CA LYS A 270 26.43 -29.00 -0.96
C LYS A 270 26.12 -28.99 0.54
N GLN A 271 26.16 -27.85 1.18
CA GLN A 271 25.92 -27.68 2.63
C GLN A 271 24.60 -26.92 2.84
N SER A 272 23.97 -27.15 4.00
CA SER A 272 22.87 -26.29 4.46
C SER A 272 23.39 -24.87 4.74
N PRO A 273 22.64 -23.78 4.45
CA PRO A 273 21.27 -23.77 3.87
C PRO A 273 21.22 -23.87 2.33
N PHE A 274 22.37 -23.89 1.64
CA PHE A 274 22.44 -23.78 0.19
C PHE A 274 21.77 -24.94 -0.54
N ILE A 275 22.03 -26.18 -0.07
CA ILE A 275 21.43 -27.40 -0.66
C ILE A 275 19.92 -27.41 -0.45
N ASP A 276 19.46 -27.00 0.74
CA ASP A 276 18.04 -27.03 1.08
C ASP A 276 17.25 -25.98 0.29
N ALA A 277 17.79 -24.75 0.20
CA ALA A 277 17.21 -23.70 -0.64
C ALA A 277 17.13 -24.09 -2.12
N ASN A 278 18.19 -24.70 -2.65
CA ASN A 278 18.21 -25.18 -4.03
C ASN A 278 17.18 -26.29 -4.28
N LYS A 279 17.09 -27.27 -3.37
CA LYS A 279 16.12 -28.37 -3.44
C LYS A 279 14.67 -27.84 -3.44
N LEU A 280 14.33 -26.96 -2.52
CA LEU A 280 12.97 -26.39 -2.44
C LEU A 280 12.64 -25.51 -3.64
N ALA A 281 13.62 -24.75 -4.16
CA ALA A 281 13.41 -23.95 -5.35
C ALA A 281 13.14 -24.82 -6.59
N ILE A 282 13.87 -25.92 -6.76
CA ILE A 282 13.64 -26.90 -7.84
C ILE A 282 12.25 -27.53 -7.68
N GLN A 283 11.91 -28.04 -6.51
CA GLN A 283 10.60 -28.66 -6.25
C GLN A 283 9.44 -27.69 -6.53
N SER A 284 9.57 -26.44 -6.11
CA SER A 284 8.57 -25.41 -6.36
C SER A 284 8.45 -25.08 -7.86
N ALA A 285 9.57 -24.98 -8.56
CA ALA A 285 9.57 -24.73 -10.00
C ALA A 285 8.95 -25.90 -10.80
N GLU A 286 9.21 -27.14 -10.40
CA GLU A 286 8.57 -28.33 -11.00
C GLU A 286 7.07 -28.35 -10.72
N LEU A 287 6.62 -27.96 -9.53
CA LEU A 287 5.21 -27.90 -9.20
C LEU A 287 4.50 -26.80 -10.02
N LEU A 288 5.13 -25.66 -10.23
CA LEU A 288 4.62 -24.62 -11.15
C LEU A 288 4.53 -25.14 -12.58
N ARG A 289 5.54 -25.86 -13.05
CA ARG A 289 5.56 -26.43 -14.40
C ARG A 289 4.39 -27.41 -14.60
N LYS A 290 4.09 -28.24 -13.60
CA LYS A 290 2.95 -29.19 -13.63
C LYS A 290 1.60 -28.47 -13.60
N ASN A 291 1.52 -27.30 -12.99
CA ASN A 291 0.29 -26.52 -12.84
C ASN A 291 0.24 -25.29 -13.76
N LYS A 292 0.71 -25.44 -14.99
CA LYS A 292 0.78 -24.36 -15.99
C LYS A 292 -0.57 -23.66 -16.21
N ASP A 293 -1.66 -24.42 -16.27
CA ASP A 293 -3.00 -23.88 -16.52
C ASP A 293 -3.45 -22.97 -15.36
N ILE A 294 -3.05 -23.29 -14.14
CA ILE A 294 -3.29 -22.46 -12.94
C ILE A 294 -2.54 -21.13 -13.06
N LEU A 295 -1.31 -21.14 -13.56
CA LEU A 295 -0.56 -19.91 -13.83
C LEU A 295 -1.22 -19.06 -14.92
N ILE A 296 -1.74 -19.66 -15.97
CA ILE A 296 -2.48 -18.95 -17.02
C ILE A 296 -3.72 -18.28 -16.42
N ALA A 297 -4.50 -19.01 -15.60
CA ALA A 297 -5.69 -18.46 -14.95
C ALA A 297 -5.33 -17.30 -13.99
N PHE A 298 -4.30 -17.44 -13.18
CA PHE A 298 -3.80 -16.40 -12.28
C PHE A 298 -3.34 -15.16 -13.06
N ALA A 299 -2.54 -15.34 -14.11
CA ALA A 299 -2.06 -14.24 -14.93
C ALA A 299 -3.20 -13.54 -15.71
N ALA A 300 -4.24 -14.31 -16.10
CA ALA A 300 -5.45 -13.75 -16.73
C ALA A 300 -6.23 -12.86 -15.73
N ASP A 301 -6.37 -13.27 -14.48
CA ASP A 301 -7.00 -12.45 -13.43
C ASP A 301 -6.24 -11.12 -13.21
N ILE A 302 -4.90 -11.16 -13.20
CA ILE A 302 -4.07 -9.94 -13.13
C ILE A 302 -4.27 -9.06 -14.36
N CYS A 303 -4.35 -9.65 -15.57
CA CYS A 303 -4.61 -8.94 -16.81
C CYS A 303 -5.98 -8.23 -16.75
N MET A 304 -7.02 -8.91 -16.31
CA MET A 304 -8.37 -8.35 -16.15
C MET A 304 -8.37 -7.16 -15.19
N GLU A 305 -7.72 -7.30 -14.04
CA GLU A 305 -7.65 -6.22 -13.05
C GLU A 305 -6.95 -4.97 -13.58
N ARG A 306 -5.88 -5.14 -14.38
CA ARG A 306 -5.19 -4.03 -15.05
C ARG A 306 -6.05 -3.33 -16.11
N ASN A 307 -6.95 -4.05 -16.74
CA ASN A 307 -7.77 -3.55 -17.84
C ASN A 307 -9.22 -3.23 -17.45
N LYS A 308 -9.58 -3.27 -16.16
CA LYS A 308 -10.94 -3.04 -15.67
C LYS A 308 -11.55 -1.67 -16.03
N HIS A 309 -10.70 -0.71 -16.42
CA HIS A 309 -11.15 0.62 -16.85
C HIS A 309 -11.50 0.70 -18.34
N LYS A 310 -11.21 -0.34 -19.12
CA LYS A 310 -11.64 -0.41 -20.52
C LYS A 310 -13.13 -0.71 -20.56
N LYS A 311 -13.86 0.01 -21.44
CA LYS A 311 -15.33 -0.16 -21.62
C LYS A 311 -15.71 -1.46 -22.35
N GLU A 312 -14.92 -2.50 -22.24
CA GLU A 312 -15.22 -3.81 -22.81
C GLU A 312 -16.13 -4.61 -21.88
N GLU A 313 -17.01 -5.42 -22.43
CA GLU A 313 -17.80 -6.35 -21.64
C GLU A 313 -16.90 -7.31 -20.86
N PHE A 314 -17.25 -7.58 -19.62
CA PHE A 314 -16.45 -8.41 -18.71
C PHE A 314 -16.09 -9.79 -19.31
N ILE A 315 -17.02 -10.40 -20.06
CA ILE A 315 -16.82 -11.73 -20.70
C ILE A 315 -15.73 -11.64 -21.78
N SER A 316 -15.82 -10.64 -22.67
CA SER A 316 -14.85 -10.46 -23.77
C SER A 316 -13.46 -10.11 -23.23
N LEU A 317 -13.38 -9.31 -22.15
CA LEU A 317 -12.13 -9.00 -21.47
C LEU A 317 -11.50 -10.24 -20.85
N LYS A 318 -12.32 -11.10 -20.21
CA LYS A 318 -11.84 -12.37 -19.63
C LYS A 318 -11.26 -13.30 -20.68
N GLU A 319 -11.98 -13.49 -21.79
CA GLU A 319 -11.53 -14.33 -22.89
C GLU A 319 -10.24 -13.79 -23.53
N SER A 320 -10.18 -12.48 -23.80
CA SER A 320 -9.00 -11.79 -24.33
C SER A 320 -7.79 -11.93 -23.42
N CYS A 321 -7.95 -11.70 -22.11
CA CYS A 321 -6.88 -11.88 -21.13
C CYS A 321 -6.42 -13.33 -21.06
N THR A 322 -7.35 -14.30 -21.03
CA THR A 322 -7.01 -15.73 -20.96
C THR A 322 -6.24 -16.18 -22.21
N GLN A 323 -6.70 -15.80 -23.39
CA GLN A 323 -6.02 -16.14 -24.66
C GLN A 323 -4.64 -15.50 -24.77
N SER A 324 -4.52 -14.23 -24.35
CA SER A 324 -3.24 -13.52 -24.33
C SER A 324 -2.23 -14.20 -23.40
N GLN A 325 -2.64 -14.56 -22.19
CA GLN A 325 -1.76 -15.24 -21.24
C GLN A 325 -1.45 -16.68 -21.69
N ALA A 326 -2.43 -17.41 -22.21
CA ALA A 326 -2.20 -18.74 -22.79
C ALA A 326 -1.16 -18.68 -23.92
N LYS A 327 -1.21 -17.69 -24.79
CA LYS A 327 -0.23 -17.51 -25.86
C LYS A 327 1.20 -17.30 -25.33
N ILE A 328 1.34 -16.56 -24.21
CA ILE A 328 2.64 -16.32 -23.57
C ILE A 328 3.18 -17.61 -22.95
N TYR A 329 2.38 -18.27 -22.12
CA TYR A 329 2.82 -19.46 -21.37
C TYR A 329 2.88 -20.75 -22.24
N ASN A 330 2.17 -20.81 -23.39
CA ASN A 330 2.28 -21.91 -24.35
C ASN A 330 3.50 -21.77 -25.24
N ASN A 331 4.15 -20.60 -25.30
CA ASN A 331 5.47 -20.51 -25.92
C ASN A 331 6.50 -21.20 -25.00
N LYS A 332 7.04 -22.32 -25.44
CA LYS A 332 7.94 -23.16 -24.65
C LYS A 332 9.16 -22.40 -24.12
N GLU A 333 9.81 -21.63 -24.98
CA GLU A 333 11.02 -20.88 -24.61
C GLU A 333 10.73 -19.84 -23.52
N ARG A 334 9.65 -19.07 -23.67
CA ARG A 334 9.22 -18.07 -22.68
C ARG A 334 8.81 -18.72 -21.36
N PHE A 335 8.11 -19.82 -21.41
CA PHE A 335 7.68 -20.54 -20.22
C PHE A 335 8.87 -21.15 -19.47
N ASP A 336 9.79 -21.80 -20.19
CA ASP A 336 11.00 -22.37 -19.60
C ASP A 336 11.87 -21.28 -18.96
N LYS A 337 12.01 -20.12 -19.62
CA LYS A 337 12.69 -18.96 -19.03
C LYS A 337 12.01 -18.46 -17.76
N PHE A 338 10.67 -18.31 -17.77
CA PHE A 338 9.91 -17.92 -16.58
C PHE A 338 10.15 -18.89 -15.41
N ILE A 339 10.13 -20.19 -15.66
CA ILE A 339 10.37 -21.21 -14.62
C ILE A 339 11.80 -21.14 -14.09
N GLN A 340 12.79 -20.90 -14.95
CA GLN A 340 14.20 -20.70 -14.55
C GLN A 340 14.37 -19.45 -13.70
N ASP A 341 13.78 -18.33 -14.13
CA ASP A 341 13.82 -17.06 -13.38
C ASP A 341 13.14 -17.23 -12.02
N TYR A 342 11.96 -17.86 -11.97
CA TYR A 342 11.27 -18.17 -10.71
C TYR A 342 12.11 -19.04 -9.77
N GLN A 343 12.72 -20.12 -10.29
CA GLN A 343 13.59 -21.00 -9.50
C GLN A 343 14.78 -20.24 -8.93
N LYS A 344 15.44 -19.40 -9.75
CA LYS A 344 16.58 -18.58 -9.36
C LYS A 344 16.17 -17.58 -8.26
N ASP A 345 15.08 -16.86 -8.47
CA ASP A 345 14.62 -15.81 -7.55
C ASP A 345 14.13 -16.41 -6.23
N LEU A 346 13.45 -17.58 -6.28
CA LEU A 346 13.05 -18.30 -5.07
C LEU A 346 14.28 -18.79 -4.28
N LYS A 347 15.27 -19.40 -4.95
CA LYS A 347 16.54 -19.78 -4.32
C LYS A 347 17.21 -18.59 -3.65
N THR A 348 17.30 -17.46 -4.36
CA THR A 348 17.90 -16.24 -3.83
C THR A 348 17.15 -15.73 -2.61
N CYS A 349 15.81 -15.67 -2.67
CA CYS A 349 14.99 -15.26 -1.52
C CYS A 349 15.21 -16.16 -0.30
N LEU A 350 15.23 -17.47 -0.50
CA LEU A 350 15.46 -18.44 0.58
C LEU A 350 16.85 -18.27 1.20
N LEU A 351 17.88 -18.06 0.41
CA LEU A 351 19.24 -17.82 0.91
C LEU A 351 19.35 -16.48 1.64
N ASP A 352 18.69 -15.45 1.14
CA ASP A 352 18.68 -14.11 1.74
C ASP A 352 17.93 -14.08 3.09
N THR A 353 17.02 -15.04 3.33
CA THR A 353 16.15 -15.07 4.50
C THR A 353 16.48 -16.18 5.51
N SER A 354 17.44 -17.07 5.21
CA SER A 354 17.64 -18.27 6.00
C SER A 354 19.13 -18.60 6.17
N ASN A 355 19.52 -19.00 7.38
CA ASN A 355 20.87 -19.43 7.73
C ASN A 355 20.93 -20.92 8.08
N THR A 356 19.79 -21.53 8.37
CA THR A 356 19.66 -22.95 8.71
C THR A 356 18.65 -23.64 7.80
N LYS A 357 18.62 -24.96 7.83
CA LYS A 357 17.63 -25.76 7.10
C LYS A 357 16.22 -25.46 7.57
N GLU A 358 16.01 -25.38 8.87
CA GLU A 358 14.71 -25.11 9.48
C GLU A 358 14.15 -23.74 9.05
N GLU A 359 15.03 -22.72 9.00
CA GLU A 359 14.63 -21.39 8.50
C GLU A 359 14.29 -21.42 7.01
N VAL A 360 14.99 -22.22 6.18
CA VAL A 360 14.68 -22.38 4.76
C VAL A 360 13.27 -22.97 4.59
N GLU A 361 12.93 -23.99 5.36
CA GLU A 361 11.60 -24.62 5.33
C GLU A 361 10.49 -23.65 5.80
N GLN A 362 10.74 -22.87 6.83
CA GLN A 362 9.79 -21.87 7.35
C GLN A 362 9.55 -20.71 6.37
N ASN A 363 10.61 -20.26 5.68
CA ASN A 363 10.54 -19.08 4.84
C ASN A 363 10.05 -19.37 3.40
N VAL A 364 9.90 -20.64 3.01
CA VAL A 364 9.49 -20.99 1.65
C VAL A 364 8.15 -20.37 1.23
N SER A 365 7.17 -20.40 2.12
CA SER A 365 5.85 -19.81 1.85
C SER A 365 5.92 -18.30 1.64
N GLN A 366 6.71 -17.60 2.44
CA GLN A 366 6.91 -16.16 2.30
C GLN A 366 7.62 -15.83 0.99
N CYS A 367 8.69 -16.54 0.66
CA CYS A 367 9.43 -16.35 -0.58
C CYS A 367 8.56 -16.66 -1.83
N GLN A 368 7.70 -17.68 -1.78
CA GLN A 368 6.73 -17.96 -2.85
C GLN A 368 5.74 -16.81 -3.03
N LYS A 369 5.18 -16.26 -1.94
CA LYS A 369 4.26 -15.12 -1.98
C LYS A 369 4.88 -13.87 -2.58
N GLU A 370 6.18 -13.69 -2.42
CA GLU A 370 6.90 -12.58 -3.03
C GLU A 370 7.06 -12.74 -4.55
N GLN A 371 7.27 -13.98 -5.01
CA GLN A 371 7.44 -14.28 -6.43
C GLN A 371 6.11 -14.37 -7.19
N LEU A 372 5.06 -14.88 -6.54
CA LEU A 372 3.74 -15.08 -7.12
C LEU A 372 2.78 -14.01 -6.63
N ARG A 373 3.06 -12.77 -7.01
CA ARG A 373 2.35 -11.61 -6.49
C ARG A 373 1.44 -10.95 -7.52
N ASP A 374 0.22 -10.62 -7.09
CA ASP A 374 -0.63 -9.64 -7.77
C ASP A 374 -0.27 -8.23 -7.28
N ASN A 375 0.58 -7.55 -8.04
CA ASN A 375 1.03 -6.20 -7.70
C ASN A 375 -0.11 -5.17 -7.63
N ASN A 376 -1.25 -5.43 -8.29
CA ASN A 376 -2.40 -4.50 -8.27
C ASN A 376 -3.17 -4.59 -6.95
N LYS A 377 -3.24 -5.81 -6.36
CA LYS A 377 -3.94 -6.06 -5.09
C LYS A 377 -2.99 -6.12 -3.89
N GLY A 378 -1.67 -6.07 -4.12
CA GLY A 378 -0.68 -6.23 -3.07
C GLY A 378 -0.66 -7.62 -2.42
N LEU A 379 -1.36 -8.60 -3.01
CA LEU A 379 -1.51 -9.94 -2.48
C LEU A 379 -0.52 -10.90 -3.14
N GLY A 380 0.26 -11.61 -2.32
CA GLY A 380 1.10 -12.71 -2.77
C GLY A 380 0.44 -14.06 -2.44
N PHE A 381 0.76 -15.08 -3.23
CA PHE A 381 0.20 -16.41 -3.09
C PHE A 381 1.30 -17.46 -2.96
N THR A 382 1.09 -18.46 -2.11
CA THR A 382 1.86 -19.70 -2.19
C THR A 382 1.35 -20.55 -3.38
N LEU A 383 2.14 -21.51 -3.79
CA LEU A 383 1.71 -22.46 -4.82
C LEU A 383 0.44 -23.25 -4.42
N GLU A 384 0.36 -23.63 -3.15
CA GLU A 384 -0.80 -24.33 -2.61
C GLU A 384 -2.05 -23.44 -2.63
N GLU A 385 -1.94 -22.19 -2.25
CA GLU A 385 -3.04 -21.21 -2.31
C GLU A 385 -3.51 -21.00 -3.76
N LEU A 386 -2.58 -20.94 -4.74
CA LEU A 386 -2.95 -20.83 -6.15
C LEU A 386 -3.66 -22.10 -6.66
N VAL A 387 -3.13 -23.28 -6.34
CA VAL A 387 -3.76 -24.55 -6.71
C VAL A 387 -5.17 -24.60 -6.13
N LYS A 388 -5.34 -24.33 -4.83
CA LYS A 388 -6.66 -24.32 -4.18
C LYS A 388 -7.65 -23.33 -4.80
N LYS A 389 -7.16 -22.18 -5.25
CA LYS A 389 -8.00 -21.12 -5.83
C LYS A 389 -8.41 -21.40 -7.28
N TYR A 390 -7.54 -21.99 -8.08
CA TYR A 390 -7.73 -22.11 -9.53
C TYR A 390 -7.87 -23.57 -10.03
N ALA A 391 -7.56 -24.59 -9.22
CA ALA A 391 -7.89 -25.97 -9.57
C ALA A 391 -9.40 -26.19 -9.39
N LYS A 392 -10.10 -26.20 -10.52
CA LYS A 392 -11.53 -26.56 -10.59
C LYS A 392 -11.66 -27.97 -11.13
#